data_66a556d3ec7860b141e59da3bda8ad28
#
_entry.id   66a556d3ec7860b141e59da3bda8ad28
#
_cell.length_a   1.000
_cell.length_b   1.000
_cell.length_c   1.000
_cell.angle_alpha   90.00
_cell.angle_beta   90.00
_cell.angle_gamma   90.00
#
_symmetry.space_group_name_H-M   'P 1'
#
loop_
_entity.id
_entity.type
_entity.pdbx_description
1 polymer ?
#
loop_
_entity_poly.entity_id
_entity_poly.type
_entity_poly.pdbx_seq_one_letter_code
_entity_poly.pdbx_strand_id
1 'polypeptide(L)' 'MPPTPDTALRIALPVPLPRAFDYRPPAGMAADAGWIGCRVRVPFGRGDGEQVGVVVGVGPAEGAGEGLKPVLERLD' A
#
# COMPACT_ATOMS: atom_id res chain seq x y z
N MET A 1 16.76 -18.41 0.50
CA MET A 1 16.57 -17.47 0.88
C MET A 1 15.37 -16.99 0.78
N PRO A 2 14.91 -16.51 1.43
CA PRO A 2 13.74 -16.12 1.41
C PRO A 2 13.45 -15.07 0.94
N PRO A 3 12.83 -15.00 0.40
CA PRO A 3 12.63 -14.11 -0.26
C PRO A 3 12.05 -13.08 0.21
N THR A 4 11.25 -12.96 0.31
CA THR A 4 10.60 -11.99 0.30
C THR A 4 10.29 -11.31 1.30
N PRO A 5 10.73 -10.45 1.50
CA PRO A 5 10.40 -9.66 2.35
C PRO A 5 9.20 -9.08 2.29
N ASP A 6 8.68 -8.68 3.19
CA ASP A 6 7.47 -8.05 3.21
C ASP A 6 7.66 -6.64 2.78
N THR A 7 7.74 -6.45 1.54
CA THR A 7 7.87 -5.12 0.98
C THR A 7 6.48 -4.51 0.83
N ALA A 8 6.33 -3.29 1.30
CA ALA A 8 5.06 -2.61 1.30
C ALA A 8 5.08 -1.38 0.42
N LEU A 9 3.91 -0.97 -0.03
CA LEU A 9 3.73 0.30 -0.71
C LEU A 9 3.30 1.31 0.33
N ARG A 10 3.99 2.45 0.37
CA ARG A 10 3.68 3.50 1.32
C ARG A 10 2.79 4.48 0.61
N ILE A 11 1.60 4.69 1.12
CA ILE A 11 0.56 5.41 0.39
C ILE A 11 0.06 6.60 1.20
N ALA A 12 0.02 7.76 0.56
CA ALA A 12 -0.53 8.96 1.16
C ALA A 12 -2.02 9.00 0.87
N LEU A 13 -2.83 9.10 1.90
CA LEU A 13 -4.27 9.11 1.76
C LEU A 13 -4.85 10.48 2.15
N PRO A 14 -5.98 10.86 1.54
CA PRO A 14 -6.60 12.13 1.84
C PRO A 14 -7.41 12.06 3.14
N VAL A 15 -6.75 11.77 4.23
CA VAL A 15 -7.39 11.66 5.53
C VAL A 15 -6.65 12.58 6.49
N PRO A 16 -7.28 12.99 7.57
CA PRO A 16 -6.68 13.95 8.49
C PRO A 16 -5.65 13.31 9.44
N LEU A 17 -4.87 12.40 8.93
CA LEU A 17 -3.81 11.79 9.72
C LEU A 17 -2.50 12.08 9.00
N PRO A 18 -1.55 12.73 9.66
CA PRO A 18 -0.34 13.19 9.00
C PRO A 18 0.69 12.09 8.84
N ARG A 19 0.37 11.07 8.14
CA ARG A 19 1.30 9.97 7.88
C ARG A 19 0.88 9.20 6.66
N ALA A 20 1.79 8.43 6.12
CA ALA A 20 1.48 7.51 5.06
C ALA A 20 1.08 6.17 5.66
N PHE A 21 0.41 5.35 4.89
CA PHE A 21 -0.06 4.05 5.32
C PHE A 21 0.55 2.97 4.45
N ASP A 22 0.89 1.85 5.06
CA ASP A 22 1.52 0.74 4.34
C ASP A 22 0.47 -0.25 3.87
N TYR A 23 0.59 -0.66 2.61
CA TYR A 23 -0.29 -1.67 2.03
C TYR A 23 0.55 -2.65 1.23
N ARG A 24 0.05 -3.85 1.02
CA ARG A 24 0.70 -4.80 0.15
C ARG A 24 0.26 -4.54 -1.28
N PRO A 25 1.09 -4.86 -2.26
CA PRO A 25 0.64 -4.77 -3.64
C PRO A 25 -0.45 -5.80 -3.90
N PRO A 26 -1.21 -5.68 -4.97
CA PRO A 26 -2.21 -6.69 -5.31
C PRO A 26 -1.55 -8.05 -5.48
N ALA A 27 -2.31 -9.10 -5.28
CA ALA A 27 -1.80 -10.45 -5.40
C ALA A 27 -1.14 -10.67 -6.75
N GLY A 28 0.01 -11.29 -6.75
CA GLY A 28 0.72 -11.56 -7.98
C GLY A 28 1.58 -10.43 -8.50
N MET A 29 1.60 -9.29 -7.83
CA MET A 29 2.40 -8.15 -8.25
C MET A 29 3.45 -7.84 -7.21
N ALA A 30 4.59 -7.37 -7.66
CA ALA A 30 5.68 -7.02 -6.77
C ALA A 30 5.61 -5.55 -6.42
N ALA A 31 6.03 -5.21 -5.21
CA ALA A 31 6.12 -3.82 -4.80
C ALA A 31 7.48 -3.32 -5.21
N ASP A 32 7.54 -2.43 -6.17
CA ASP A 32 8.81 -1.87 -6.62
C ASP A 32 8.65 -0.38 -6.91
N ALA A 33 9.73 0.25 -7.29
CA ALA A 33 9.73 1.69 -7.47
C ALA A 33 8.81 2.17 -8.59
N GLY A 34 8.41 1.27 -9.45
CA GLY A 34 7.48 1.64 -10.52
C GLY A 34 6.11 2.04 -10.01
N TRP A 35 5.81 1.76 -8.74
CA TRP A 35 4.54 2.16 -8.18
C TRP A 35 4.55 3.59 -7.69
N ILE A 36 5.73 4.17 -7.44
CA ILE A 36 5.80 5.50 -6.87
C ILE A 36 5.19 6.53 -7.82
N GLY A 37 4.27 7.31 -7.30
CA GLY A 37 3.56 8.30 -8.11
C GLY A 37 2.24 7.80 -8.67
N CYS A 38 1.97 6.51 -8.57
CA CYS A 38 0.71 5.98 -9.08
C CYS A 38 -0.42 6.23 -8.10
N ARG A 39 -1.61 6.41 -8.63
CA ARG A 39 -2.81 6.49 -7.81
C ARG A 39 -3.33 5.08 -7.63
N VAL A 40 -3.80 4.78 -6.44
CA VAL A 40 -4.30 3.45 -6.12
C VAL A 40 -5.55 3.55 -5.28
N ARG A 41 -6.39 2.54 -5.36
CA ARG A 41 -7.57 2.44 -4.53
C ARG A 41 -7.28 1.41 -3.46
N VAL A 42 -7.51 1.76 -2.20
CA VAL A 42 -7.17 0.90 -1.08
C VAL A 42 -8.32 0.80 -0.10
N PRO A 43 -8.41 -0.29 0.64
CA PRO A 43 -9.40 -0.39 1.70
C PRO A 43 -8.98 0.52 2.85
N PHE A 44 -9.92 1.24 3.41
CA PHE A 44 -9.60 2.12 4.52
C PHE A 44 -10.85 2.32 5.37
N GLY A 45 -10.67 2.25 6.68
CA GLY A 45 -11.78 2.41 7.58
C GLY A 45 -12.47 1.09 7.83
N ARG A 46 -13.73 1.15 8.20
CA ARG A 46 -14.46 -0.05 8.53
C ARG A 46 -15.30 -0.53 7.38
N GLY A 47 -15.56 -1.81 7.37
CA GLY A 47 -16.43 -2.40 6.38
C GLY A 47 -15.84 -2.27 4.99
N ASP A 48 -16.67 -1.77 4.07
CA ASP A 48 -16.23 -1.67 2.71
C ASP A 48 -15.65 -0.30 2.37
N GLY A 49 -15.18 0.43 3.35
CA GLY A 49 -14.61 1.75 3.09
C GLY A 49 -13.39 1.68 2.19
N GLU A 50 -13.26 2.65 1.31
CA GLU A 50 -12.16 2.72 0.38
C GLU A 50 -11.69 4.16 0.23
N GLN A 51 -10.43 4.33 -0.12
CA GLN A 51 -9.88 5.64 -0.39
C GLN A 51 -8.96 5.53 -1.60
N VAL A 52 -8.78 6.64 -2.29
CA VAL A 52 -7.81 6.71 -3.37
C VAL A 52 -6.62 7.51 -2.84
N GLY A 53 -5.45 6.95 -2.96
CA GLY A 53 -4.23 7.62 -2.51
C GLY A 53 -3.16 7.54 -3.56
N VAL A 54 -1.98 8.05 -3.21
CA VAL A 54 -0.84 8.07 -4.12
C VAL A 54 0.31 7.34 -3.45
N VAL A 55 0.97 6.48 -4.18
CA VAL A 55 2.12 5.76 -3.65
C VAL A 55 3.28 6.74 -3.57
N VAL A 56 3.82 6.91 -2.37
CA VAL A 56 4.92 7.85 -2.14
C VAL A 56 6.21 7.15 -1.78
N GLY A 57 6.18 5.87 -1.58
CA GLY A 57 7.40 5.13 -1.28
C GLY A 57 7.19 3.64 -1.31
N VAL A 58 8.28 2.91 -1.29
CA VAL A 58 8.26 1.47 -1.29
C VAL A 58 9.37 1.04 -0.35
N GLY A 59 9.12 0.08 0.49
CA GLY A 59 10.15 -0.38 1.40
C GLY A 59 9.64 -1.49 2.30
N PRO A 60 10.45 -1.91 3.25
CA PRO A 60 10.04 -2.98 4.12
C PRO A 60 8.81 -2.58 4.93
N ALA A 61 7.90 -3.51 5.08
CA ALA A 61 6.74 -3.28 5.90
C ALA A 61 7.20 -3.19 7.34
N GLU A 62 6.86 -2.12 7.99
CA GLU A 62 7.25 -1.99 9.36
C GLU A 62 6.18 -2.50 10.24
N GLY A 63 6.53 -3.09 11.31
CA GLY A 63 5.56 -3.66 12.17
C GLY A 63 5.15 -4.99 11.62
N ALA A 64 3.94 -5.32 11.67
CA ALA A 64 3.50 -6.62 11.31
C ALA A 64 3.11 -6.69 9.89
N GLY A 65 3.96 -7.10 9.08
CA GLY A 65 3.66 -7.20 7.67
C GLY A 65 2.44 -8.04 7.37
N GLU A 66 2.19 -9.08 8.19
CA GLU A 66 1.05 -9.87 7.85
C GLU A 66 -0.26 -9.20 8.16
N GLY A 67 -0.26 -8.08 8.79
CA GLY A 67 -1.50 -7.39 9.02
C GLY A 67 -1.85 -6.41 7.92
N LEU A 68 -1.03 -6.29 6.91
CA LEU A 68 -1.28 -5.31 5.87
C LEU A 68 -2.33 -5.79 4.90
N LYS A 69 -3.20 -4.88 4.49
CA LYS A 69 -4.19 -5.19 3.49
C LYS A 69 -3.64 -4.91 2.10
N PRO A 70 -4.13 -5.54 1.08
CA PRO A 70 -3.64 -5.31 -0.27
C PRO A 70 -4.30 -4.10 -0.92
N VAL A 71 -3.57 -3.48 -1.82
CA VAL A 71 -4.14 -2.46 -2.69
C VAL A 71 -5.23 -3.14 -3.52
N LEU A 72 -6.37 -2.47 -3.69
CA LEU A 72 -7.47 -3.05 -4.43
C LEU A 72 -7.28 -2.88 -5.93
N GLU A 73 -6.78 -1.74 -6.35
CA GLU A 73 -6.63 -1.48 -7.76
C GLU A 73 -5.61 -0.39 -8.03
N ARG A 74 -4.81 -0.57 -9.06
CA ARG A 74 -3.89 0.48 -9.51
C ARG A 74 -4.63 1.27 -10.56
N LEU A 75 -4.75 2.57 -10.36
CA LEU A 75 -5.54 3.41 -11.25
C LEU A 75 -4.74 4.02 -12.39
N ASP A 76 -3.42 4.08 -12.26
CA ASP A 76 -2.60 4.66 -13.35
C ASP A 76 -1.83 3.62 -14.12
#